data_529f0a6f13147cde483f606304ad07a7
#
_entry.id   529f0a6f13147cde483f606304ad07a7
#
_cell.length_a   1.000
_cell.length_b   1.000
_cell.length_c   1.000
_cell.angle_alpha   90.00
_cell.angle_beta   90.00
_cell.angle_gamma   90.00
#
_symmetry.space_group_name_H-M   'P 1'
#
loop_
_entity.id
_entity.type
_entity.pdbx_description
1 polymer ?
#
loop_
_entity_poly.entity_id
_entity_poly.type
_entity_poly.pdbx_seq_one_letter_code
_entity_poly.pdbx_strand_id
1 'polypeptide(L)'
;MRIINLKRAIIILLMIGILAVVSGCVRYPTPEPEPPETDYQLEITVEVAGNINSGLEDDGVYYIGINPEGNTKPGPDSYLDSWQGEYYYIKLDNWDCNLYSKDESVSPISLNNYSHDGNELKIKFFLSNLGALETSIDVNVVTADSNDSVYDYLDDCINISTTLYAEGEGISLNDLEGDEADFDIIKTYVEITNI
;
A
#
# COMPACT_ATOMS: atom_id res chain seq x y z
N MET A 1 46.45 20.63 64.22
CA MET A 1 45.28 19.68 64.10
C MET A 1 44.04 20.29 63.48
N ARG A 2 43.88 21.62 63.39
CA ARG A 2 42.66 22.29 62.79
C ARG A 2 42.64 22.38 61.27
N ILE A 3 43.81 22.42 60.61
CA ILE A 3 43.91 22.62 59.11
C ILE A 3 43.49 21.37 58.35
N ILE A 4 43.69 20.18 58.89
CA ILE A 4 43.34 18.89 58.24
C ILE A 4 41.82 18.73 58.19
N ASN A 5 41.10 19.20 59.19
CA ASN A 5 39.66 19.14 59.29
C ASN A 5 39.01 20.10 58.26
N LEU A 6 39.58 21.26 58.01
CA LEU A 6 39.05 22.22 57.05
C LEU A 6 39.14 21.73 55.61
N LYS A 7 40.27 21.12 55.24
CA LYS A 7 40.46 20.49 53.90
C LYS A 7 39.46 19.33 53.67
N ARG A 8 39.23 18.51 54.67
CA ARG A 8 38.23 17.40 54.57
C ARG A 8 36.80 17.94 54.45
N ALA A 9 36.44 19.00 55.18
CA ALA A 9 35.14 19.65 55.07
C ALA A 9 34.91 20.25 53.67
N ILE A 10 35.91 20.88 53.08
CA ILE A 10 35.81 21.45 51.71
C ILE A 10 35.62 20.32 50.67
N ILE A 11 36.35 19.21 50.80
CA ILE A 11 36.22 18.07 49.88
C ILE A 11 34.81 17.44 49.94
N ILE A 12 34.28 17.29 51.14
CA ILE A 12 32.90 16.74 51.34
C ILE A 12 31.85 17.69 50.74
N LEU A 13 32.01 19.02 50.92
CA LEU A 13 31.11 20.01 50.36
C LEU A 13 31.14 20.02 48.82
N LEU A 14 32.32 19.84 48.22
CA LEU A 14 32.52 19.75 46.80
C LEU A 14 31.88 18.48 46.24
N MET A 15 32.02 17.33 46.92
CA MET A 15 31.39 16.07 46.54
C MET A 15 29.84 16.15 46.56
N ILE A 16 29.28 16.79 47.60
CA ILE A 16 27.82 16.97 47.69
C ILE A 16 27.32 17.92 46.58
N GLY A 17 28.09 18.98 46.25
CA GLY A 17 27.77 19.87 45.14
C GLY A 17 27.73 19.16 43.79
N ILE A 18 28.67 18.26 43.51
CA ILE A 18 28.71 17.46 42.26
C ILE A 18 27.55 16.49 42.21
N LEU A 19 27.19 15.82 43.30
CA LEU A 19 26.02 14.93 43.34
C LEU A 19 24.69 15.64 43.09
N ALA A 20 24.54 16.89 43.53
CA ALA A 20 23.35 17.69 43.32
C ALA A 20 23.17 18.13 41.84
N VAL A 21 24.26 18.29 41.09
CA VAL A 21 24.22 18.64 39.67
C VAL A 21 23.86 17.43 38.77
N VAL A 22 24.20 16.21 39.22
CA VAL A 22 23.93 14.99 38.42
C VAL A 22 22.50 14.48 38.64
N SER A 23 21.83 14.91 39.72
CA SER A 23 20.42 14.53 39.99
C SER A 23 19.40 15.46 39.33
N GLY A 24 19.84 16.29 38.34
CA GLY A 24 18.90 16.96 37.45
C GLY A 24 18.04 15.93 36.74
N CYS A 25 16.75 15.88 37.08
CA CYS A 25 15.78 15.06 36.40
C CYS A 25 15.89 15.31 34.90
N VAL A 26 16.47 14.34 34.17
CA VAL A 26 16.26 14.26 32.72
C VAL A 26 14.75 14.05 32.59
N ARG A 27 14.03 15.14 32.37
CA ARG A 27 12.67 15.05 31.89
C ARG A 27 12.79 14.46 30.50
N TYR A 28 12.57 13.17 30.37
CA TYR A 28 12.27 12.60 29.07
C TYR A 28 11.07 13.40 28.56
N PRO A 29 11.16 14.05 27.39
CA PRO A 29 9.97 14.59 26.79
C PRO A 29 8.97 13.46 26.75
N THR A 30 7.80 13.66 27.32
CA THR A 30 6.67 12.76 27.09
C THR A 30 6.62 12.55 25.60
N PRO A 31 6.67 11.30 25.09
CA PRO A 31 6.49 11.08 23.67
C PRO A 31 5.28 11.91 23.26
N GLU A 32 5.49 12.78 22.29
CA GLU A 32 4.38 13.51 21.69
C GLU A 32 3.38 12.43 21.27
N PRO A 33 2.09 12.56 21.65
CA PRO A 33 1.12 11.57 21.24
C PRO A 33 1.25 11.43 19.73
N GLU A 34 1.57 10.23 19.28
CA GLU A 34 1.61 9.93 17.85
C GLU A 34 0.32 10.49 17.25
N PRO A 35 0.40 11.27 16.17
CA PRO A 35 -0.79 11.72 15.50
C PRO A 35 -1.66 10.49 15.25
N PRO A 36 -2.98 10.57 15.44
CA PRO A 36 -3.85 9.44 15.17
C PRO A 36 -3.47 8.90 13.79
N GLU A 37 -3.18 7.60 13.72
CA GLU A 37 -2.95 6.93 12.45
C GLU A 37 -4.18 7.23 11.59
N THR A 38 -4.04 8.18 10.69
CA THR A 38 -5.05 8.45 9.67
C THR A 38 -4.99 7.26 8.75
N ASP A 39 -5.96 6.38 8.86
CA ASP A 39 -6.08 5.22 7.99
C ASP A 39 -6.49 5.73 6.60
N TYR A 40 -5.51 5.85 5.71
CA TYR A 40 -5.75 6.26 4.34
C TYR A 40 -6.37 5.10 3.57
N GLN A 41 -7.30 5.45 2.70
CA GLN A 41 -7.97 4.51 1.81
C GLN A 41 -7.40 4.65 0.40
N LEU A 42 -7.01 3.53 -0.20
CA LEU A 42 -6.71 3.43 -1.61
C LEU A 42 -8.00 3.10 -2.35
N GLU A 43 -8.35 3.92 -3.33
CA GLU A 43 -9.43 3.67 -4.27
C GLU A 43 -8.83 3.41 -5.66
N ILE A 44 -9.22 2.31 -6.27
CA ILE A 44 -8.81 1.94 -7.63
C ILE A 44 -10.06 1.77 -8.46
N THR A 45 -10.13 2.51 -9.56
CA THR A 45 -11.22 2.43 -10.53
C THR A 45 -10.66 1.93 -11.86
N VAL A 46 -11.21 0.83 -12.37
CA VAL A 46 -10.88 0.25 -13.68
C VAL A 46 -12.07 0.42 -14.60
N GLU A 47 -11.85 1.00 -15.78
CA GLU A 47 -12.85 1.15 -16.84
C GLU A 47 -12.47 0.24 -18.01
N VAL A 48 -13.41 -0.57 -18.46
CA VAL A 48 -13.26 -1.46 -19.64
C VAL A 48 -14.18 -1.01 -20.79
N ALA A 49 -13.92 -1.50 -21.99
CA ALA A 49 -14.74 -1.15 -23.17
C ALA A 49 -16.14 -1.77 -23.11
N GLY A 50 -16.28 -2.93 -22.49
CA GLY A 50 -17.52 -3.70 -22.38
C GLY A 50 -18.20 -3.60 -21.01
N ASN A 51 -18.53 -4.73 -20.43
CA ASN A 51 -19.30 -4.82 -19.19
C ASN A 51 -18.63 -5.77 -18.19
N ILE A 52 -18.28 -5.25 -17.02
CA ILE A 52 -17.61 -6.00 -15.93
C ILE A 52 -18.41 -7.25 -15.53
N ASN A 53 -19.74 -7.14 -15.48
CA ASN A 53 -20.59 -8.26 -15.07
C ASN A 53 -20.53 -9.41 -16.07
N SER A 54 -20.59 -9.10 -17.38
CA SER A 54 -20.47 -10.12 -18.42
C SER A 54 -19.11 -10.80 -18.34
N GLY A 55 -18.02 -10.02 -18.19
CA GLY A 55 -16.69 -10.57 -18.04
C GLY A 55 -16.56 -11.54 -16.87
N LEU A 56 -17.11 -11.21 -15.70
CA LEU A 56 -17.09 -12.08 -14.53
C LEU A 56 -18.00 -13.33 -14.70
N GLU A 57 -19.10 -13.23 -15.45
CA GLU A 57 -19.98 -14.37 -15.76
C GLU A 57 -19.34 -15.33 -16.77
N ASP A 58 -18.43 -14.84 -17.63
CA ASP A 58 -17.71 -15.60 -18.64
C ASP A 58 -16.33 -16.11 -18.16
N ASP A 59 -16.19 -16.36 -16.86
CA ASP A 59 -14.97 -16.86 -16.19
C ASP A 59 -13.76 -15.92 -16.30
N GLY A 60 -13.99 -14.61 -16.49
CA GLY A 60 -12.95 -13.62 -16.49
C GLY A 60 -12.45 -13.24 -15.10
N VAL A 61 -11.21 -12.80 -15.04
CA VAL A 61 -10.54 -12.42 -13.81
C VAL A 61 -9.89 -11.05 -13.96
N TYR A 62 -10.08 -10.18 -12.98
CA TYR A 62 -9.40 -8.90 -12.89
C TYR A 62 -8.32 -8.98 -11.82
N TYR A 63 -7.09 -8.73 -12.22
CA TYR A 63 -5.94 -8.67 -11.33
C TYR A 63 -5.46 -7.24 -11.17
N ILE A 64 -5.16 -6.82 -9.94
CA ILE A 64 -4.56 -5.52 -9.66
C ILE A 64 -3.32 -5.74 -8.82
N GLY A 65 -2.15 -5.63 -9.43
CA GLY A 65 -0.86 -5.74 -8.78
C GLY A 65 -0.48 -4.43 -8.09
N ILE A 66 0.07 -4.53 -6.87
CA ILE A 66 0.42 -3.37 -6.05
C ILE A 66 1.81 -3.59 -5.46
N ASN A 67 2.75 -2.72 -5.86
CA ASN A 67 4.08 -2.67 -5.26
C ASN A 67 4.14 -1.54 -4.23
N PRO A 68 4.18 -1.83 -2.93
CA PRO A 68 4.30 -0.78 -1.90
C PRO A 68 5.69 -0.15 -1.82
N GLU A 69 6.65 -0.64 -2.61
CA GLU A 69 8.05 -0.21 -2.67
C GLU A 69 8.36 0.51 -4.00
N GLY A 70 7.41 1.25 -4.56
CA GLY A 70 7.42 1.80 -5.91
C GLY A 70 8.64 2.64 -6.32
N ASN A 71 9.43 3.13 -5.36
CA ASN A 71 10.66 3.86 -5.66
C ASN A 71 11.92 2.99 -5.68
N THR A 72 11.84 1.74 -5.23
CA THR A 72 13.01 0.88 -4.99
C THR A 72 13.05 -0.36 -5.85
N LYS A 73 11.91 -0.77 -6.39
CA LYS A 73 11.76 -1.95 -7.25
C LYS A 73 10.88 -1.64 -8.45
N PRO A 74 11.06 -2.38 -9.56
CA PRO A 74 10.10 -2.33 -10.66
C PRO A 74 8.69 -2.65 -10.18
N GLY A 75 7.68 -2.01 -10.77
CA GLY A 75 6.29 -2.31 -10.52
C GLY A 75 5.83 -3.64 -11.14
N PRO A 76 4.60 -4.08 -10.84
CA PRO A 76 4.01 -5.28 -11.43
C PRO A 76 3.92 -5.14 -12.97
N ASP A 77 4.32 -6.18 -13.68
CA ASP A 77 4.20 -6.29 -15.14
C ASP A 77 2.98 -7.14 -15.54
N SER A 78 2.83 -7.50 -16.81
CA SER A 78 1.75 -8.36 -17.30
C SER A 78 1.94 -9.85 -16.99
N TYR A 79 3.05 -10.25 -16.37
CA TYR A 79 3.34 -11.66 -16.06
C TYR A 79 2.82 -12.02 -14.67
N LEU A 80 1.58 -12.47 -14.59
CA LEU A 80 0.88 -12.82 -13.33
C LEU A 80 1.67 -13.81 -12.46
N ASP A 81 2.35 -14.78 -13.07
CA ASP A 81 3.20 -15.76 -12.37
C ASP A 81 4.33 -15.11 -11.56
N SER A 82 4.78 -13.90 -11.96
CA SER A 82 5.84 -13.16 -11.27
C SER A 82 5.33 -12.41 -10.04
N TRP A 83 4.03 -12.27 -9.86
CA TRP A 83 3.46 -11.46 -8.79
C TRP A 83 3.47 -12.15 -7.44
N GLN A 84 3.32 -13.47 -7.45
CA GLN A 84 3.32 -14.27 -6.23
C GLN A 84 4.68 -14.18 -5.53
N GLY A 85 4.68 -13.80 -4.25
CA GLY A 85 5.90 -13.61 -3.47
C GLY A 85 6.62 -12.27 -3.68
N GLU A 86 6.29 -11.50 -4.73
CA GLU A 86 6.92 -10.21 -5.03
C GLU A 86 6.03 -9.01 -4.70
N TYR A 87 4.73 -9.10 -5.04
CA TYR A 87 3.78 -8.01 -4.92
C TYR A 87 2.57 -8.38 -4.07
N TYR A 88 1.87 -7.38 -3.56
CA TYR A 88 0.48 -7.54 -3.18
C TYR A 88 -0.36 -7.55 -4.45
N TYR A 89 -1.44 -8.31 -4.46
CA TYR A 89 -2.36 -8.22 -5.58
C TYR A 89 -3.81 -8.48 -5.15
N ILE A 90 -4.72 -7.79 -5.81
CA ILE A 90 -6.14 -8.05 -5.71
C ILE A 90 -6.52 -8.98 -6.85
N LYS A 91 -7.30 -9.99 -6.54
CA LYS A 91 -7.96 -10.86 -7.52
C LYS A 91 -9.46 -10.73 -7.33
N LEU A 92 -10.16 -10.30 -8.39
CA LEU A 92 -11.60 -10.38 -8.49
C LEU A 92 -11.95 -11.50 -9.47
N ASP A 93 -12.55 -12.56 -8.94
CA ASP A 93 -12.87 -13.80 -9.65
C ASP A 93 -14.21 -14.30 -9.14
N ASN A 94 -15.15 -14.60 -10.06
CA ASN A 94 -16.48 -15.13 -9.73
C ASN A 94 -17.15 -14.37 -8.56
N TRP A 95 -17.09 -13.04 -8.57
CA TRP A 95 -17.64 -12.12 -7.54
C TRP A 95 -16.91 -12.13 -6.19
N ASP A 96 -15.82 -12.87 -6.06
CA ASP A 96 -14.97 -12.84 -4.89
C ASP A 96 -13.79 -11.87 -5.09
N CYS A 97 -13.75 -10.81 -4.30
CA CYS A 97 -12.67 -9.83 -4.33
C CYS A 97 -11.75 -10.03 -3.13
N ASN A 98 -10.51 -10.44 -3.38
CA ASN A 98 -9.56 -10.77 -2.33
C ASN A 98 -8.21 -10.06 -2.56
N LEU A 99 -7.64 -9.52 -1.48
CA LEU A 99 -6.28 -8.99 -1.45
C LEU A 99 -5.31 -10.06 -0.94
N TYR A 100 -4.36 -10.42 -1.75
CA TYR A 100 -3.29 -11.37 -1.46
C TYR A 100 -2.02 -10.62 -1.03
N SER A 101 -1.37 -11.14 -0.01
CA SER A 101 -0.07 -10.63 0.45
C SER A 101 1.07 -11.21 -0.39
N LYS A 102 2.17 -10.45 -0.53
CA LYS A 102 3.44 -10.98 -1.03
C LYS A 102 4.02 -12.11 -0.14
N ASP A 103 3.61 -12.20 1.12
CA ASP A 103 3.91 -13.35 1.98
C ASP A 103 2.80 -14.39 1.84
N GLU A 104 3.09 -15.45 1.09
CA GLU A 104 2.16 -16.55 0.82
C GLU A 104 1.66 -17.28 2.07
N SER A 105 2.34 -17.12 3.22
CA SER A 105 1.90 -17.68 4.49
C SER A 105 0.72 -16.92 5.10
N VAL A 106 0.44 -15.71 4.60
CA VAL A 106 -0.67 -14.86 5.06
C VAL A 106 -1.92 -15.17 4.26
N SER A 107 -3.01 -15.47 4.97
CA SER A 107 -4.30 -15.70 4.32
C SER A 107 -4.79 -14.44 3.60
N PRO A 108 -5.43 -14.58 2.43
CA PRO A 108 -6.02 -13.43 1.73
C PRO A 108 -7.04 -12.69 2.57
N ILE A 109 -7.14 -11.38 2.35
CA ILE A 109 -8.14 -10.50 2.98
C ILE A 109 -9.30 -10.32 2.01
N SER A 110 -10.51 -10.71 2.40
CA SER A 110 -11.70 -10.45 1.60
C SER A 110 -12.05 -8.95 1.60
N LEU A 111 -12.11 -8.36 0.42
CA LEU A 111 -12.47 -6.95 0.23
C LEU A 111 -13.97 -6.85 -0.05
N ASN A 112 -14.72 -6.36 0.95
CA ASN A 112 -16.16 -6.19 0.84
C ASN A 112 -16.58 -4.81 0.31
N ASN A 113 -15.61 -3.89 0.14
CA ASN A 113 -15.84 -2.54 -0.32
C ASN A 113 -15.42 -2.40 -1.79
N TYR A 114 -16.11 -3.13 -2.65
CA TYR A 114 -15.99 -3.00 -4.09
C TYR A 114 -17.39 -2.90 -4.72
N SER A 115 -17.44 -2.27 -5.87
CA SER A 115 -18.65 -2.14 -6.68
C SER A 115 -18.30 -2.21 -8.15
N HIS A 116 -19.23 -2.66 -8.95
CA HIS A 116 -19.16 -2.65 -10.41
C HIS A 116 -20.50 -2.14 -10.97
N ASP A 117 -20.41 -1.28 -11.95
CA ASP A 117 -21.58 -0.73 -12.62
C ASP A 117 -21.27 -0.51 -14.12
N GLY A 118 -21.91 -1.31 -14.96
CA GLY A 118 -21.64 -1.29 -16.39
C GLY A 118 -20.19 -1.66 -16.69
N ASN A 119 -19.43 -0.69 -17.16
CA ASN A 119 -18.02 -0.84 -17.56
C ASN A 119 -17.01 -0.40 -16.48
N GLU A 120 -17.45 -0.05 -15.29
CA GLU A 120 -16.59 0.44 -14.21
C GLU A 120 -16.53 -0.56 -13.04
N LEU A 121 -15.31 -0.92 -12.63
CA LEU A 121 -14.99 -1.63 -11.40
C LEU A 121 -14.31 -0.66 -10.44
N LYS A 122 -14.83 -0.54 -9.23
CA LYS A 122 -14.26 0.29 -8.17
C LYS A 122 -13.96 -0.54 -6.93
N ILE A 123 -12.75 -0.48 -6.44
CA ILE A 123 -12.29 -1.23 -5.25
C ILE A 123 -11.67 -0.24 -4.26
N LYS A 124 -12.03 -0.39 -2.99
CA LYS A 124 -11.52 0.46 -1.89
C LYS A 124 -11.02 -0.40 -0.75
N PHE A 125 -9.85 -0.06 -0.24
CA PHE A 125 -9.29 -0.72 0.94
C PHE A 125 -8.28 0.17 1.66
N PHE A 126 -7.95 -0.19 2.90
CA PHE A 126 -7.00 0.59 3.70
C PHE A 126 -5.56 0.35 3.25
N LEU A 127 -4.79 1.42 3.13
CA LEU A 127 -3.37 1.33 2.82
C LEU A 127 -2.59 0.52 3.86
N SER A 128 -3.03 0.53 5.12
CA SER A 128 -2.45 -0.30 6.20
C SER A 128 -2.47 -1.80 5.90
N ASN A 129 -3.34 -2.26 5.00
CA ASN A 129 -3.37 -3.66 4.55
C ASN A 129 -2.14 -4.05 3.71
N LEU A 130 -1.40 -3.08 3.17
CA LEU A 130 -0.18 -3.31 2.39
C LEU A 130 1.09 -3.36 3.27
N GLY A 131 0.95 -3.27 4.59
CA GLY A 131 2.08 -3.27 5.53
C GLY A 131 2.88 -1.97 5.49
N ALA A 132 4.21 -2.07 5.55
CA ALA A 132 5.07 -0.89 5.47
C ALA A 132 5.07 -0.33 4.04
N LEU A 133 4.82 0.98 3.94
CA LEU A 133 4.79 1.70 2.68
C LEU A 133 6.06 2.54 2.52
N GLU A 134 6.56 2.62 1.31
CA GLU A 134 7.54 3.61 0.89
C GLU A 134 6.86 4.94 0.53
N THR A 135 7.59 5.86 -0.07
CA THR A 135 7.07 7.18 -0.45
C THR A 135 6.15 7.17 -1.66
N SER A 136 6.12 6.06 -2.40
CA SER A 136 5.19 5.82 -3.51
C SER A 136 4.83 4.35 -3.62
N ILE A 137 3.72 4.09 -4.29
CA ILE A 137 3.27 2.75 -4.69
C ILE A 137 3.15 2.70 -6.22
N ASP A 138 3.38 1.52 -6.79
CA ASP A 138 3.08 1.25 -8.19
C ASP A 138 1.86 0.34 -8.26
N VAL A 139 0.97 0.64 -9.19
CA VAL A 139 -0.24 -0.14 -9.46
C VAL A 139 -0.28 -0.53 -10.93
N ASN A 140 -0.57 -1.79 -11.22
CA ASN A 140 -0.87 -2.28 -12.57
C ASN A 140 -2.17 -3.09 -12.55
N VAL A 141 -2.86 -3.11 -13.66
CA VAL A 141 -4.09 -3.86 -13.86
C VAL A 141 -3.91 -4.82 -15.03
N VAL A 142 -4.35 -6.04 -14.83
CA VAL A 142 -4.33 -7.10 -15.84
C VAL A 142 -5.68 -7.79 -15.84
N THR A 143 -6.24 -8.05 -17.02
CA THR A 143 -7.40 -8.90 -17.23
C THR A 143 -6.96 -10.22 -17.82
N ALA A 144 -7.57 -11.32 -17.38
CA ALA A 144 -7.20 -12.67 -17.80
C ALA A 144 -8.40 -13.61 -17.76
N ASP A 145 -8.25 -14.81 -18.33
CA ASP A 145 -9.17 -15.91 -18.11
C ASP A 145 -8.90 -16.66 -16.79
N SER A 146 -9.74 -17.62 -16.47
CA SER A 146 -9.60 -18.47 -15.27
C SER A 146 -8.36 -19.38 -15.28
N ASN A 147 -7.60 -19.44 -16.39
CA ASN A 147 -6.33 -20.15 -16.53
C ASN A 147 -5.13 -19.21 -16.55
N ASP A 148 -5.33 -17.93 -16.16
CA ASP A 148 -4.33 -16.87 -16.13
C ASP A 148 -3.78 -16.48 -17.52
N SER A 149 -4.52 -16.81 -18.61
CA SER A 149 -4.18 -16.29 -19.94
C SER A 149 -4.61 -14.84 -20.05
N VAL A 150 -3.63 -13.96 -20.20
CA VAL A 150 -3.84 -12.50 -20.19
C VAL A 150 -4.61 -12.05 -21.43
N TYR A 151 -5.66 -11.26 -21.22
CA TYR A 151 -6.41 -10.57 -22.28
C TYR A 151 -5.84 -9.17 -22.50
N ASP A 152 -5.70 -8.37 -21.42
CA ASP A 152 -5.22 -7.00 -21.51
C ASP A 152 -4.48 -6.59 -20.23
N TYR A 153 -3.69 -5.49 -20.29
CA TYR A 153 -2.94 -4.95 -19.16
C TYR A 153 -2.56 -3.49 -19.40
N LEU A 154 -2.25 -2.74 -18.34
CA LEU A 154 -1.69 -1.40 -18.48
C LEU A 154 -0.24 -1.48 -18.99
N ASP A 155 0.09 -0.67 -20.00
CA ASP A 155 1.45 -0.62 -20.58
C ASP A 155 2.51 -0.21 -19.57
N ASP A 156 2.15 0.73 -18.69
CA ASP A 156 3.01 1.24 -17.63
C ASP A 156 2.28 1.21 -16.28
N CYS A 157 3.02 0.97 -15.21
CA CYS A 157 2.48 1.09 -13.86
C CYS A 157 2.09 2.53 -13.55
N ILE A 158 0.97 2.69 -12.86
CA ILE A 158 0.58 3.95 -12.25
C ILE A 158 1.40 4.13 -10.98
N ASN A 159 2.33 5.09 -10.96
CA ASN A 159 3.10 5.45 -9.77
C ASN A 159 2.44 6.63 -9.06
N ILE A 160 2.02 6.45 -7.80
CA ILE A 160 1.46 7.52 -6.98
C ILE A 160 2.21 7.67 -5.66
N SER A 161 2.30 8.91 -5.17
CA SER A 161 2.83 9.20 -3.83
C SER A 161 1.91 8.62 -2.76
N THR A 162 2.46 8.10 -1.65
CA THR A 162 1.70 7.60 -0.49
C THR A 162 1.16 8.73 0.40
N THR A 163 0.92 9.89 -0.16
CA THR A 163 0.36 11.06 0.54
C THR A 163 -1.14 11.18 0.29
N LEU A 164 -1.84 11.77 1.23
CA LEU A 164 -3.27 12.06 1.11
C LEU A 164 -3.56 12.90 -0.14
N TYR A 165 -4.64 12.55 -0.86
CA TYR A 165 -5.06 13.14 -2.15
C TYR A 165 -4.07 12.95 -3.30
N ALA A 166 -3.17 11.99 -3.20
CA ALA A 166 -2.42 11.57 -4.38
C ALA A 166 -3.32 10.83 -5.34
N GLU A 167 -3.13 11.09 -6.63
CA GLU A 167 -3.90 10.47 -7.70
C GLU A 167 -2.98 10.11 -8.87
N GLY A 168 -3.38 9.13 -9.66
CA GLY A 168 -2.69 8.70 -10.86
C GLY A 168 -3.64 8.05 -11.85
N GLU A 169 -3.27 8.07 -13.11
CA GLU A 169 -4.05 7.54 -14.22
C GLU A 169 -3.16 6.70 -15.13
N GLY A 170 -3.66 5.57 -15.59
CA GLY A 170 -3.04 4.71 -16.57
C GLY A 170 -4.04 4.31 -17.65
N ILE A 171 -3.51 4.07 -18.85
CA ILE A 171 -4.29 3.57 -19.98
C ILE A 171 -3.65 2.28 -20.49
N SER A 172 -4.44 1.39 -21.08
CA SER A 172 -3.93 0.34 -21.94
C SER A 172 -3.91 0.85 -23.38
N LEU A 173 -2.86 0.50 -24.10
CA LEU A 173 -2.74 0.72 -25.55
C LEU A 173 -2.73 -0.63 -26.28
N ASN A 174 -2.85 -1.73 -25.55
CA ASN A 174 -2.87 -3.07 -26.08
C ASN A 174 -4.27 -3.40 -26.56
N ASP A 175 -4.53 -3.08 -27.81
CA ASP A 175 -5.72 -3.52 -28.53
C ASP A 175 -5.42 -4.91 -29.12
N LEU A 176 -5.56 -5.96 -28.31
CA LEU A 176 -5.38 -7.33 -28.75
C LEU A 176 -6.55 -7.68 -29.69
N GLU A 177 -6.28 -7.80 -31.00
CA GLU A 177 -7.30 -8.07 -32.03
C GLU A 177 -8.12 -9.31 -31.67
N GLY A 178 -9.39 -9.13 -31.45
CA GLY A 178 -10.37 -10.21 -31.21
C GLY A 178 -10.83 -10.36 -29.79
N ASP A 179 -10.49 -9.45 -28.92
CA ASP A 179 -10.79 -9.54 -27.52
C ASP A 179 -12.21 -9.12 -27.18
N GLU A 180 -12.70 -9.81 -26.20
CA GLU A 180 -13.97 -9.50 -25.60
C GLU A 180 -13.87 -8.13 -24.92
N ALA A 181 -14.69 -7.19 -25.36
CA ALA A 181 -14.71 -5.81 -24.85
C ALA A 181 -14.81 -5.73 -23.32
N ASP A 182 -15.31 -6.78 -22.70
CA ASP A 182 -15.48 -6.88 -21.25
C ASP A 182 -14.13 -6.98 -20.49
N PHE A 183 -13.05 -7.29 -21.20
CA PHE A 183 -11.68 -7.39 -20.64
C PHE A 183 -10.71 -6.33 -21.18
N ASP A 184 -11.13 -5.54 -22.15
CA ASP A 184 -10.35 -4.47 -22.75
C ASP A 184 -10.31 -3.24 -21.82
N ILE A 185 -9.17 -3.01 -21.18
CA ILE A 185 -8.96 -1.91 -20.22
C ILE A 185 -8.81 -0.60 -20.99
N ILE A 186 -9.78 0.29 -20.89
CA ILE A 186 -9.67 1.64 -21.45
C ILE A 186 -8.78 2.50 -20.55
N LYS A 187 -9.03 2.44 -19.24
CA LYS A 187 -8.45 3.38 -18.29
C LYS A 187 -8.47 2.82 -16.87
N THR A 188 -7.45 3.17 -16.12
CA THR A 188 -7.42 2.95 -14.67
C THR A 188 -7.12 4.26 -13.96
N TYR A 189 -7.83 4.52 -12.89
CA TYR A 189 -7.62 5.66 -12.00
C TYR A 189 -7.35 5.16 -10.58
N VAL A 190 -6.36 5.77 -9.92
CA VAL A 190 -5.95 5.40 -8.56
C VAL A 190 -5.87 6.67 -7.73
N GLU A 191 -6.49 6.67 -6.55
CA GLU A 191 -6.42 7.80 -5.62
C GLU A 191 -6.28 7.36 -4.16
N ILE A 192 -5.66 8.23 -3.35
CA ILE A 192 -5.57 8.07 -1.89
C ILE A 192 -6.48 9.11 -1.24
N THR A 193 -7.46 8.64 -0.49
CA THR A 193 -8.45 9.47 0.20
C THR A 193 -8.37 9.30 1.71
N ASN A 194 -8.97 10.25 2.44
CA ASN A 194 -9.21 10.14 3.87
C ASN A 194 -10.64 9.60 4.11
N ILE A 195 -10.82 8.92 5.23
CA ILE A 195 -12.12 8.40 5.67
C ILE A 195 -12.79 9.39 6.59
#